data_d1224af06f211d020d8956b39f1157db
#
_entry.id   d1224af06f211d020d8956b39f1157db
#
_cell.length_a   1.000
_cell.length_b   1.000
_cell.length_c   1.000
_cell.angle_alpha   90.00
_cell.angle_beta   90.00
_cell.angle_gamma   90.00
#
_symmetry.space_group_name_H-M   'P 1'
#
loop_
_entity.id
_entity.type
_entity.pdbx_description
1 polymer ?
#
loop_
_entity_poly.entity_id
_entity_poly.type
_entity_poly.pdbx_seq_one_letter_code
_entity_poly.pdbx_strand_id
1 'polypeptide(L)'
;MQFELVHITSLFENATEGFVVTNSKGSIILVNPSACRMFEYEAEELIGQKIEILVPTQYQKRHVKLRDDFYNDPRNRVMGHGRDLHGLKKSGINFPVEVSLSTYLESGERYVIAFIIDITHRKEIEKSMVRQQEQLEHVSNEMRRLNAELEAKVEERTIILKEALQRLEQSQEELSEALDKERQLNEIKSRFVSMASHEFRTPLSTVLSSASLLTKYKDAEDQPKRERHIEKIKASVKQLNDILEDFLSLGKLDEGKVAVSVNEFSLNDLIQDVIEEMKGLAKDKQKIVYSMNDGELIATDKKLLRNVLINLISNAIKFSGEESSVWVNSNVTNGTASISVKDEGIGISDDDQIHLFSSFFRGKNVLNIQGTGLGLHIVKRYMDLLDGEVNLESQLGKGTTITIKIPIKHPQYGKNDPGN
;
A
#
# COMPACT_ATOMS: atom_id res chain seq x y z
N MET A 1 72.65 45.65 54.05
CA MET A 1 72.01 47.04 53.87
C MET A 1 72.07 47.55 52.42
N GLN A 2 73.25 47.63 51.77
CA GLN A 2 73.31 48.10 50.36
C GLN A 2 72.70 47.14 49.31
N PHE A 3 72.82 45.83 49.55
CA PHE A 3 72.22 44.76 48.68
C PHE A 3 70.69 44.73 48.81
N GLU A 4 70.15 44.90 49.94
CA GLU A 4 68.68 44.95 50.23
C GLU A 4 68.03 46.15 49.55
N LEU A 5 68.70 47.30 49.58
CA LEU A 5 68.17 48.54 49.02
C LEU A 5 68.02 48.43 47.47
N VAL A 6 69.03 47.81 46.78
CA VAL A 6 68.98 47.64 45.35
C VAL A 6 67.86 46.71 44.90
N HIS A 7 67.55 45.66 45.68
CA HIS A 7 66.45 44.75 45.37
C HIS A 7 65.09 45.39 45.55
N ILE A 8 64.89 46.16 46.63
CA ILE A 8 63.63 46.86 46.93
C ILE A 8 63.39 47.92 45.84
N THR A 9 64.40 48.72 45.51
CA THR A 9 64.27 49.69 44.41
C THR A 9 63.94 49.04 43.08
N SER A 10 64.57 47.89 42.72
CA SER A 10 64.30 47.16 41.48
C SER A 10 62.86 46.61 41.49
N LEU A 11 62.31 46.09 42.61
CA LEU A 11 60.94 45.65 42.74
C LEU A 11 59.93 46.75 42.50
N PHE A 12 60.22 47.94 43.11
CA PHE A 12 59.38 49.11 42.95
C PHE A 12 59.38 49.68 41.55
N GLU A 13 60.52 49.79 40.88
CA GLU A 13 60.67 50.34 39.56
C GLU A 13 60.13 49.41 38.45
N ASN A 14 60.28 48.07 38.62
CA ASN A 14 59.90 47.07 37.60
C ASN A 14 58.53 46.41 37.88
N ALA A 15 57.80 46.81 38.91
CA ALA A 15 56.46 46.28 39.20
C ALA A 15 55.48 46.65 38.09
N THR A 16 54.57 45.73 37.75
CA THR A 16 53.49 45.93 36.80
C THR A 16 52.35 46.75 37.40
N GLU A 17 52.20 46.66 38.70
CA GLU A 17 51.23 47.39 39.49
C GLU A 17 51.70 48.83 39.73
N GLY A 18 50.78 49.77 39.79
CA GLY A 18 51.04 51.13 40.18
C GLY A 18 51.22 51.24 41.72
N PHE A 19 52.34 51.80 42.17
CA PHE A 19 52.60 52.10 43.56
C PHE A 19 52.57 53.62 43.81
N VAL A 20 51.76 54.04 44.72
CA VAL A 20 51.70 55.44 45.16
C VAL A 20 51.80 55.44 46.66
N VAL A 21 52.76 56.18 47.20
CA VAL A 21 52.93 56.40 48.68
C VAL A 21 52.50 57.81 49.03
N THR A 22 51.72 57.92 50.07
CA THR A 22 51.23 59.19 50.56
C THR A 22 51.61 59.42 52.09
N ASN A 23 51.84 60.67 52.48
CA ASN A 23 52.03 61.05 53.87
C ASN A 23 50.68 61.17 54.61
N SER A 24 50.69 61.47 55.91
CA SER A 24 49.52 61.64 56.75
C SER A 24 48.54 62.73 56.26
N LYS A 25 49.01 63.67 55.42
CA LYS A 25 48.17 64.73 54.86
C LYS A 25 47.59 64.34 53.50
N GLY A 26 47.85 63.08 53.00
CA GLY A 26 47.41 62.61 51.70
C GLY A 26 48.21 63.17 50.49
N SER A 27 49.38 63.75 50.74
CA SER A 27 50.25 64.23 49.70
C SER A 27 51.13 63.10 49.21
N ILE A 28 51.23 62.91 47.88
CA ILE A 28 52.05 61.89 47.24
C ILE A 28 53.55 62.19 47.46
N ILE A 29 54.27 61.23 48.01
CA ILE A 29 55.71 61.37 48.31
C ILE A 29 56.55 60.46 47.48
N LEU A 30 55.96 59.35 46.90
CA LEU A 30 56.65 58.41 46.03
C LEU A 30 55.67 57.84 45.09
N VAL A 31 56.07 57.61 43.85
CA VAL A 31 55.31 56.98 42.78
C VAL A 31 56.25 56.17 41.93
N ASN A 32 55.84 54.98 41.52
CA ASN A 32 56.63 54.13 40.63
C ASN A 32 56.33 54.38 39.09
N PRO A 33 57.18 53.96 38.16
CA PRO A 33 56.99 54.17 36.74
C PRO A 33 55.67 53.56 36.19
N SER A 34 55.17 52.52 36.80
CA SER A 34 53.91 51.89 36.38
C SER A 34 52.69 52.78 36.71
N ALA A 35 52.67 53.37 37.94
CA ALA A 35 51.60 54.32 38.25
C ALA A 35 51.67 55.57 37.32
N CYS A 36 52.86 56.08 37.06
CA CYS A 36 53.06 57.21 36.14
C CYS A 36 52.45 56.86 34.74
N ARG A 37 52.76 55.67 34.17
CA ARG A 37 52.16 55.21 32.91
C ARG A 37 50.65 55.03 32.95
N MET A 38 50.15 54.41 34.02
CA MET A 38 48.72 54.20 34.15
C MET A 38 47.92 55.50 34.23
N PHE A 39 48.39 56.46 34.91
CA PHE A 39 47.74 57.77 35.13
C PHE A 39 48.16 58.86 34.15
N GLU A 40 49.17 58.61 33.30
CA GLU A 40 49.68 59.49 32.26
C GLU A 40 50.33 60.78 32.84
N TYR A 41 50.95 60.63 34.01
CA TYR A 41 51.72 61.72 34.67
C TYR A 41 53.21 61.39 34.72
N GLU A 42 54.03 62.40 34.70
CA GLU A 42 55.41 62.28 35.14
C GLU A 42 55.53 62.31 36.69
N ALA A 43 56.56 61.64 37.22
CA ALA A 43 56.69 61.55 38.70
C ALA A 43 56.77 62.87 39.36
N GLU A 44 57.47 63.86 38.79
CA GLU A 44 57.63 65.20 39.27
C GLU A 44 56.32 66.02 39.38
N GLU A 45 55.34 65.67 38.49
CA GLU A 45 54.03 66.27 38.46
C GLU A 45 53.11 65.77 39.61
N LEU A 46 53.36 64.52 40.03
CA LEU A 46 52.57 63.85 41.07
C LEU A 46 53.12 64.10 42.49
N ILE A 47 54.46 64.12 42.65
CA ILE A 47 55.08 64.31 43.94
C ILE A 47 54.70 65.65 44.54
N GLY A 48 54.20 65.60 45.76
CA GLY A 48 53.69 66.81 46.48
C GLY A 48 52.23 67.14 46.28
N GLN A 49 51.59 66.58 45.23
CA GLN A 49 50.15 66.70 44.96
C GLN A 49 49.31 65.85 45.93
N LYS A 50 48.05 66.17 46.04
CA LYS A 50 47.10 65.38 46.78
C LYS A 50 46.74 64.10 45.93
N ILE A 51 46.61 62.98 46.60
CA ILE A 51 46.24 61.68 45.92
C ILE A 51 44.91 61.79 45.16
N GLU A 52 44.07 62.74 45.53
CA GLU A 52 42.80 63.06 44.91
C GLU A 52 42.93 63.46 43.47
N ILE A 53 44.11 63.88 42.95
CA ILE A 53 44.36 64.12 41.48
C ILE A 53 44.15 62.87 40.67
N LEU A 54 44.36 61.67 41.22
CA LEU A 54 44.22 60.39 40.60
C LEU A 54 42.78 59.83 40.76
N VAL A 55 41.89 60.53 41.44
CA VAL A 55 40.51 60.09 41.66
C VAL A 55 39.56 60.94 40.81
N PRO A 56 38.55 60.27 40.12
CA PRO A 56 37.58 61.03 39.34
C PRO A 56 36.90 62.10 40.10
N THR A 57 36.75 63.28 39.48
CA THR A 57 36.34 64.57 40.13
C THR A 57 35.07 64.41 41.00
N GLN A 58 34.12 63.59 40.54
CA GLN A 58 32.87 63.37 41.29
C GLN A 58 33.08 62.62 42.60
N TYR A 59 34.17 61.88 42.78
CA TYR A 59 34.45 61.13 44.00
C TYR A 59 35.50 61.81 44.93
N GLN A 60 36.19 62.85 44.47
CA GLN A 60 37.26 63.51 45.25
C GLN A 60 36.84 63.94 46.64
N LYS A 61 35.72 64.63 46.77
CA LYS A 61 35.22 65.14 48.10
C LYS A 61 34.96 63.97 49.06
N ARG A 62 34.41 62.84 48.50
CA ARG A 62 34.13 61.64 49.31
C ARG A 62 35.42 60.91 49.63
N HIS A 63 36.37 60.90 48.76
CA HIS A 63 37.67 60.25 48.92
C HIS A 63 38.45 60.91 50.04
N VAL A 64 38.49 62.22 50.14
CA VAL A 64 39.15 62.93 51.22
C VAL A 64 38.64 62.44 52.60
N LYS A 65 37.32 62.33 52.77
CA LYS A 65 36.76 61.80 54.01
C LYS A 65 37.15 60.34 54.28
N LEU A 66 37.07 59.49 53.28
CA LEU A 66 37.45 58.08 53.42
C LEU A 66 38.96 57.88 53.67
N ARG A 67 39.79 58.75 53.11
CA ARG A 67 41.22 58.79 53.40
C ARG A 67 41.49 59.19 54.87
N ASP A 68 40.89 60.30 55.35
CA ASP A 68 41.08 60.74 56.69
C ASP A 68 40.56 59.75 57.76
N ASP A 69 39.44 59.08 57.50
CA ASP A 69 38.94 57.93 58.28
C ASP A 69 39.93 56.74 58.27
N PHE A 70 40.59 56.45 57.15
CA PHE A 70 41.60 55.43 57.07
C PHE A 70 42.90 55.72 57.83
N TYR A 71 43.30 57.00 57.92
CA TYR A 71 44.44 57.39 58.77
C TYR A 71 44.16 57.26 60.23
N ASN A 72 42.91 57.40 60.67
CA ASN A 72 42.51 57.26 62.07
C ASN A 72 42.39 55.80 62.53
N ASP A 73 41.93 54.88 61.70
CA ASP A 73 41.85 53.44 61.97
C ASP A 73 42.42 52.64 60.80
N PRO A 74 43.75 52.58 60.70
CA PRO A 74 44.41 51.94 59.55
C PRO A 74 44.37 50.42 59.63
N ARG A 75 43.75 49.80 58.63
CA ARG A 75 43.77 48.34 58.42
C ARG A 75 44.16 48.06 56.98
N ASN A 76 45.08 47.10 56.77
CA ASN A 76 45.39 46.69 55.44
C ASN A 76 44.12 46.10 54.79
N ARG A 77 43.72 46.65 53.66
CA ARG A 77 42.48 46.28 52.98
C ARG A 77 42.55 46.46 51.49
N VAL A 78 41.83 45.60 50.79
CA VAL A 78 41.52 45.80 49.39
C VAL A 78 40.31 46.73 49.31
N MET A 79 40.48 47.83 48.57
CA MET A 79 39.41 48.84 48.41
C MET A 79 38.40 48.32 47.35
N GLY A 80 37.12 48.64 47.56
CA GLY A 80 36.15 48.46 46.53
C GLY A 80 35.50 47.06 46.46
N HIS A 81 35.47 46.27 47.56
CA HIS A 81 34.65 45.03 47.62
C HIS A 81 33.21 45.36 47.16
N GLY A 82 32.87 44.91 45.92
CA GLY A 82 31.57 45.18 45.33
C GLY A 82 31.34 46.56 44.72
N ARG A 83 32.39 47.39 44.60
CA ARG A 83 32.30 48.74 44.01
C ARG A 83 33.34 48.89 42.90
N ASP A 84 32.89 49.32 41.71
CA ASP A 84 33.80 49.66 40.62
C ASP A 84 34.56 50.94 40.95
N LEU A 85 35.84 50.82 41.32
CA LEU A 85 36.70 51.97 41.51
C LEU A 85 37.25 52.36 40.12
N HIS A 86 37.42 53.68 39.97
CA HIS A 86 37.99 54.25 38.77
C HIS A 86 39.12 55.20 39.11
N GLY A 87 40.18 55.13 38.37
CA GLY A 87 41.25 56.13 38.35
C GLY A 87 40.95 57.24 37.32
N LEU A 88 41.51 58.42 37.49
CA LEU A 88 41.44 59.52 36.52
C LEU A 88 42.82 59.73 35.93
N LYS A 89 42.95 59.57 34.65
CA LYS A 89 44.17 59.88 33.90
C LYS A 89 44.33 61.39 33.72
N LYS A 90 45.54 61.84 33.43
CA LYS A 90 45.86 63.25 33.09
C LYS A 90 45.05 63.77 31.92
N SER A 91 44.80 62.86 30.91
CA SER A 91 43.95 63.12 29.74
C SER A 91 42.45 63.30 30.08
N GLY A 92 42.05 63.13 31.33
CA GLY A 92 40.66 63.19 31.77
C GLY A 92 39.85 61.90 31.62
N ILE A 93 40.46 60.80 31.13
CA ILE A 93 39.82 59.51 30.93
C ILE A 93 39.73 58.78 32.28
N ASN A 94 38.51 58.31 32.61
CA ASN A 94 38.31 57.41 33.73
C ASN A 94 38.57 55.94 33.26
N PHE A 95 39.33 55.20 34.03
CA PHE A 95 39.58 53.75 33.79
C PHE A 95 39.37 52.96 35.08
N PRO A 96 38.90 51.71 34.96
CA PRO A 96 38.63 50.86 36.13
C PRO A 96 39.91 50.39 36.80
N VAL A 97 39.98 50.51 38.10
CA VAL A 97 41.14 50.13 38.92
C VAL A 97 40.75 49.26 40.11
N GLU A 98 41.63 48.33 40.47
CA GLU A 98 41.63 47.70 41.80
C GLU A 98 42.70 48.37 42.65
N VAL A 99 42.36 48.71 43.87
CA VAL A 99 43.27 49.41 44.79
C VAL A 99 43.37 48.66 46.11
N SER A 100 44.60 48.35 46.55
CA SER A 100 44.89 47.79 47.86
C SER A 100 45.69 48.79 48.67
N LEU A 101 45.33 48.97 49.95
CA LEU A 101 46.03 49.87 50.80
C LEU A 101 46.78 49.13 51.90
N SER A 102 48.00 49.56 52.12
CA SER A 102 48.85 49.15 53.26
C SER A 102 49.46 50.38 53.98
N THR A 103 49.80 50.25 55.23
CA THR A 103 50.40 51.36 55.98
C THR A 103 51.70 50.95 56.68
N TYR A 104 52.59 51.88 56.80
CA TYR A 104 53.82 51.73 57.62
C TYR A 104 54.11 52.99 58.41
N LEU A 105 54.93 52.87 59.47
CA LEU A 105 55.39 53.95 60.31
C LEU A 105 56.90 54.16 60.13
N GLU A 106 57.30 55.42 59.93
CA GLU A 106 58.70 55.80 59.83
C GLU A 106 58.89 57.13 60.57
N SER A 107 59.84 57.15 61.50
CA SER A 107 60.14 58.31 62.30
C SER A 107 58.95 58.94 63.06
N GLY A 108 57.91 58.13 63.41
CA GLY A 108 56.71 58.55 64.11
C GLY A 108 55.63 59.07 63.13
N GLU A 109 55.91 59.17 61.88
CA GLU A 109 54.91 59.54 60.86
C GLU A 109 54.36 58.28 60.16
N ARG A 110 53.05 58.32 59.79
CA ARG A 110 52.37 57.24 59.11
C ARG A 110 52.28 57.52 57.62
N TYR A 111 52.65 56.48 56.84
CA TYR A 111 52.56 56.49 55.35
C TYR A 111 51.61 55.45 54.90
N VAL A 112 50.90 55.73 53.79
CA VAL A 112 50.01 54.80 53.15
C VAL A 112 50.57 54.44 51.76
N ILE A 113 50.63 53.16 51.47
CA ILE A 113 50.97 52.64 50.17
C ILE A 113 49.69 52.18 49.47
N ALA A 114 49.39 52.70 48.29
CA ALA A 114 48.34 52.24 47.41
C ALA A 114 48.94 51.38 46.30
N PHE A 115 48.48 50.14 46.17
CA PHE A 115 48.76 49.27 45.09
C PHE A 115 47.60 49.36 44.08
N ILE A 116 47.85 49.72 42.84
CA ILE A 116 46.83 50.05 41.86
C ILE A 116 47.04 49.19 40.69
N ILE A 117 45.96 48.44 40.28
CA ILE A 117 45.93 47.55 39.10
C ILE A 117 44.92 48.12 38.13
N ASP A 118 45.32 48.32 36.89
CA ASP A 118 44.42 48.63 35.80
C ASP A 118 43.70 47.34 35.34
N ILE A 119 42.40 47.33 35.51
CA ILE A 119 41.55 46.16 35.17
C ILE A 119 40.71 46.42 33.91
N THR A 120 41.10 47.38 33.05
CA THR A 120 40.37 47.73 31.83
C THR A 120 40.25 46.50 30.92
N HIS A 121 41.33 45.82 30.61
CA HIS A 121 41.36 44.66 29.76
C HIS A 121 40.55 43.47 30.31
N ARG A 122 40.65 43.24 31.63
CA ARG A 122 39.84 42.22 32.32
C ARG A 122 38.33 42.49 32.17
N LYS A 123 37.90 43.73 32.40
CA LYS A 123 36.49 44.16 32.22
C LYS A 123 35.99 44.04 30.77
N GLU A 124 36.84 44.34 29.79
CA GLU A 124 36.51 44.18 28.39
C GLU A 124 36.30 42.69 27.98
N ILE A 125 37.19 41.79 28.44
CA ILE A 125 37.06 40.35 28.25
C ILE A 125 35.76 39.86 28.89
N GLU A 126 35.50 40.23 30.15
CA GLU A 126 34.30 39.84 30.89
C GLU A 126 33.02 40.24 30.12
N LYS A 127 32.95 41.50 29.65
CA LYS A 127 31.83 41.97 28.80
C LYS A 127 31.70 41.20 27.48
N SER A 128 32.82 40.87 26.84
CA SER A 128 32.84 40.12 25.62
C SER A 128 32.32 38.67 25.85
N MET A 129 32.76 38.04 26.94
CA MET A 129 32.30 36.70 27.31
C MET A 129 30.77 36.65 27.57
N VAL A 130 30.23 37.65 28.31
CA VAL A 130 28.80 37.72 28.54
C VAL A 130 28.02 37.85 27.22
N ARG A 131 28.46 38.72 26.32
CA ARG A 131 27.81 38.87 25.01
C ARG A 131 27.87 37.59 24.17
N GLN A 132 29.02 36.90 24.16
CA GLN A 132 29.16 35.63 23.44
C GLN A 132 28.25 34.55 24.03
N GLN A 133 28.12 34.48 25.34
CA GLN A 133 27.22 33.54 26.01
C GLN A 133 25.77 33.79 25.63
N GLU A 134 25.31 35.05 25.67
CA GLU A 134 23.95 35.40 25.23
C GLU A 134 23.68 35.03 23.78
N GLN A 135 24.66 35.28 22.90
CA GLN A 135 24.53 34.85 21.48
C GLN A 135 24.44 33.32 21.33
N LEU A 136 25.28 32.59 22.05
CA LEU A 136 25.26 31.10 22.02
C LEU A 136 23.93 30.56 22.53
N GLU A 137 23.38 31.12 23.60
CA GLU A 137 22.08 30.71 24.13
C GLU A 137 20.94 30.98 23.12
N HIS A 138 20.98 32.13 22.45
CA HIS A 138 20.00 32.47 21.41
C HIS A 138 20.06 31.46 20.22
N VAL A 139 21.25 31.23 19.69
CA VAL A 139 21.45 30.29 18.59
C VAL A 139 21.08 28.85 18.99
N SER A 140 21.42 28.44 20.21
CA SER A 140 21.06 27.13 20.75
C SER A 140 19.54 26.94 20.84
N ASN A 141 18.83 27.95 21.32
CA ASN A 141 17.37 27.89 21.41
C ASN A 141 16.69 27.89 20.04
N GLU A 142 17.20 28.66 19.09
CA GLU A 142 16.69 28.66 17.71
C GLU A 142 16.93 27.30 17.03
N MET A 143 18.11 26.71 17.21
CA MET A 143 18.45 25.40 16.69
C MET A 143 17.54 24.30 17.26
N ARG A 144 17.26 24.34 18.57
CA ARG A 144 16.30 23.39 19.20
C ARG A 144 14.90 23.52 18.61
N ARG A 145 14.44 24.76 18.38
CA ARG A 145 13.12 25.01 17.77
C ARG A 145 13.05 24.45 16.35
N LEU A 146 14.06 24.73 15.53
CA LEU A 146 14.12 24.24 14.15
C LEU A 146 14.21 22.72 14.07
N ASN A 147 14.97 22.08 14.96
CA ASN A 147 15.04 20.63 15.02
C ASN A 147 13.67 20.01 15.37
N ALA A 148 12.96 20.57 16.34
CA ALA A 148 11.63 20.08 16.71
C ALA A 148 10.62 20.25 15.55
N GLU A 149 10.68 21.38 14.83
CA GLU A 149 9.85 21.59 13.63
C GLU A 149 10.20 20.61 12.49
N LEU A 150 11.50 20.32 12.32
CA LEU A 150 11.96 19.37 11.32
C LEU A 150 11.53 17.94 11.65
N GLU A 151 11.69 17.52 12.91
CA GLU A 151 11.25 16.20 13.38
C GLU A 151 9.74 16.00 13.16
N ALA A 152 8.92 16.99 13.51
CA ALA A 152 7.49 16.94 13.28
C ALA A 152 7.13 16.80 11.78
N LYS A 153 7.81 17.55 10.91
CA LYS A 153 7.61 17.44 9.45
C LYS A 153 8.07 16.09 8.88
N VAL A 154 9.16 15.54 9.41
CA VAL A 154 9.65 14.21 8.99
C VAL A 154 8.63 13.15 9.39
N GLU A 155 8.10 13.21 10.62
CA GLU A 155 7.09 12.27 11.10
C GLU A 155 5.80 12.34 10.26
N GLU A 156 5.28 13.55 10.01
CA GLU A 156 4.11 13.78 9.16
C GLU A 156 4.29 13.19 7.75
N ARG A 157 5.42 13.52 7.11
CA ARG A 157 5.72 13.00 5.76
C ARG A 157 5.90 11.49 5.75
N THR A 158 6.46 10.92 6.81
CA THR A 158 6.66 9.47 6.92
C THR A 158 5.32 8.73 7.01
N ILE A 159 4.35 9.28 7.77
CA ILE A 159 2.98 8.73 7.85
C ILE A 159 2.30 8.80 6.47
N ILE A 160 2.33 9.95 5.82
CA ILE A 160 1.71 10.13 4.49
C ILE A 160 2.34 9.17 3.45
N LEU A 161 3.66 9.03 3.48
CA LEU A 161 4.36 8.13 2.56
C LEU A 161 3.98 6.66 2.80
N LYS A 162 3.87 6.25 4.07
CA LYS A 162 3.45 4.90 4.45
C LYS A 162 2.03 4.59 3.97
N GLU A 163 1.09 5.53 4.15
CA GLU A 163 -0.28 5.38 3.65
C GLU A 163 -0.32 5.32 2.11
N ALA A 164 0.47 6.13 1.44
CA ALA A 164 0.55 6.12 -0.02
C ALA A 164 1.12 4.79 -0.55
N LEU A 165 2.16 4.24 0.09
CA LEU A 165 2.73 2.95 -0.25
C LEU A 165 1.70 1.82 -0.06
N GLN A 166 0.97 1.82 1.05
CA GLN A 166 -0.05 0.80 1.32
C GLN A 166 -1.18 0.84 0.27
N ARG A 167 -1.63 2.03 -0.13
CA ARG A 167 -2.64 2.18 -1.19
C ARG A 167 -2.12 1.72 -2.56
N LEU A 168 -0.83 1.97 -2.84
CA LEU A 168 -0.20 1.54 -4.08
C LEU A 168 -0.11 0.01 -4.15
N GLU A 169 0.32 -0.64 -3.05
CA GLU A 169 0.38 -2.10 -2.95
C GLU A 169 -1.01 -2.73 -3.17
N GLN A 170 -2.03 -2.20 -2.51
CA GLN A 170 -3.40 -2.68 -2.67
C GLN A 170 -3.89 -2.51 -4.13
N SER A 171 -3.66 -1.36 -4.74
CA SER A 171 -4.04 -1.10 -6.13
C SER A 171 -3.30 -2.00 -7.12
N GLN A 172 -2.03 -2.33 -6.83
CA GLN A 172 -1.25 -3.26 -7.63
C GLN A 172 -1.81 -4.69 -7.56
N GLU A 173 -2.23 -5.13 -6.37
CA GLU A 173 -2.85 -6.45 -6.18
C GLU A 173 -4.19 -6.54 -6.93
N GLU A 174 -5.07 -5.55 -6.78
CA GLU A 174 -6.35 -5.47 -7.49
C GLU A 174 -6.16 -5.47 -9.02
N LEU A 175 -5.16 -4.73 -9.53
CA LEU A 175 -4.84 -4.69 -10.95
C LEU A 175 -4.32 -6.04 -11.45
N SER A 176 -3.49 -6.72 -10.66
CA SER A 176 -2.97 -8.05 -11.02
C SER A 176 -4.10 -9.07 -11.12
N GLU A 177 -5.03 -9.09 -10.16
CA GLU A 177 -6.21 -9.96 -10.22
C GLU A 177 -7.11 -9.66 -11.44
N ALA A 178 -7.31 -8.38 -11.75
CA ALA A 178 -8.10 -7.97 -12.91
C ALA A 178 -7.46 -8.40 -14.24
N LEU A 179 -6.13 -8.27 -14.36
CA LEU A 179 -5.37 -8.71 -15.50
C LEU A 179 -5.42 -10.24 -15.69
N ASP A 180 -5.34 -11.01 -14.62
CA ASP A 180 -5.43 -12.45 -14.69
C ASP A 180 -6.83 -12.92 -15.12
N LYS A 181 -7.88 -12.27 -14.63
CA LYS A 181 -9.26 -12.51 -15.09
C LYS A 181 -9.42 -12.16 -16.57
N GLU A 182 -8.89 -11.03 -17.03
CA GLU A 182 -8.94 -10.63 -18.44
C GLU A 182 -8.21 -11.63 -19.34
N ARG A 183 -7.01 -12.09 -18.92
CA ARG A 183 -6.25 -13.11 -19.65
C ARG A 183 -7.05 -14.41 -19.79
N GLN A 184 -7.65 -14.89 -18.71
CA GLN A 184 -8.49 -16.09 -18.74
C GLN A 184 -9.67 -15.94 -19.71
N LEU A 185 -10.37 -14.81 -19.66
CA LEU A 185 -11.46 -14.50 -20.58
C LEU A 185 -10.99 -14.46 -22.04
N ASN A 186 -9.83 -13.87 -22.31
CA ASN A 186 -9.28 -13.78 -23.65
C ASN A 186 -8.82 -15.14 -24.18
N GLU A 187 -8.28 -16.01 -23.34
CA GLU A 187 -7.96 -17.40 -23.70
C GLU A 187 -9.22 -18.18 -24.06
N ILE A 188 -10.28 -18.08 -23.25
CA ILE A 188 -11.58 -18.71 -23.52
C ILE A 188 -12.13 -18.20 -24.87
N LYS A 189 -12.11 -16.89 -25.10
CA LYS A 189 -12.56 -16.27 -26.35
C LYS A 189 -11.75 -16.76 -27.57
N SER A 190 -10.45 -16.87 -27.42
CA SER A 190 -9.57 -17.35 -28.52
C SER A 190 -9.81 -18.81 -28.83
N ARG A 191 -9.99 -19.67 -27.83
CA ARG A 191 -10.38 -21.07 -27.99
C ARG A 191 -11.75 -21.19 -28.67
N PHE A 192 -12.71 -20.36 -28.26
CA PHE A 192 -14.05 -20.28 -28.89
C PHE A 192 -13.96 -20.03 -30.40
N VAL A 193 -13.27 -18.97 -30.82
CA VAL A 193 -13.15 -18.62 -32.26
C VAL A 193 -12.45 -19.71 -33.05
N SER A 194 -11.38 -20.28 -32.50
CA SER A 194 -10.64 -21.37 -33.16
C SER A 194 -11.50 -22.61 -33.35
N MET A 195 -12.22 -23.03 -32.31
CA MET A 195 -13.05 -24.22 -32.32
C MET A 195 -14.28 -24.03 -33.20
N ALA A 196 -14.97 -22.87 -33.10
CA ALA A 196 -16.08 -22.54 -33.99
C ALA A 196 -15.67 -22.64 -35.45
N SER A 197 -14.51 -22.08 -35.81
CA SER A 197 -13.99 -22.13 -37.17
C SER A 197 -13.75 -23.56 -37.63
N HIS A 198 -13.26 -24.45 -36.76
CA HIS A 198 -13.02 -25.84 -37.08
C HIS A 198 -14.33 -26.62 -37.28
N GLU A 199 -15.26 -26.47 -36.32
CA GLU A 199 -16.56 -27.18 -36.33
C GLU A 199 -17.47 -26.76 -37.53
N PHE A 200 -17.37 -25.50 -37.97
CA PHE A 200 -18.05 -25.05 -39.19
C PHE A 200 -17.39 -25.53 -40.47
N ARG A 201 -16.05 -25.61 -40.52
CA ARG A 201 -15.32 -25.98 -41.74
C ARG A 201 -15.61 -27.41 -42.22
N THR A 202 -15.70 -28.35 -41.27
CA THR A 202 -15.90 -29.78 -41.59
C THR A 202 -17.21 -30.04 -42.32
N PRO A 203 -18.39 -29.66 -41.84
CA PRO A 203 -19.65 -29.85 -42.54
C PRO A 203 -19.70 -29.06 -43.86
N LEU A 204 -19.19 -27.82 -43.90
CA LEU A 204 -19.12 -27.04 -45.13
C LEU A 204 -18.29 -27.75 -46.23
N SER A 205 -17.15 -28.34 -45.85
CA SER A 205 -16.32 -29.10 -46.77
C SER A 205 -17.06 -30.35 -47.30
N THR A 206 -17.84 -31.00 -46.43
CA THR A 206 -18.69 -32.14 -46.80
C THR A 206 -19.78 -31.73 -47.76
N VAL A 207 -20.46 -30.61 -47.54
CA VAL A 207 -21.46 -30.02 -48.45
C VAL A 207 -20.82 -29.75 -49.81
N LEU A 208 -19.67 -29.04 -49.83
CA LEU A 208 -19.00 -28.65 -51.05
C LEU A 208 -18.51 -29.88 -51.87
N SER A 209 -17.89 -30.87 -51.21
CA SER A 209 -17.41 -32.08 -51.88
C SER A 209 -18.57 -32.92 -52.41
N SER A 210 -19.65 -33.08 -51.62
CA SER A 210 -20.83 -33.84 -52.09
C SER A 210 -21.53 -33.14 -53.25
N ALA A 211 -21.68 -31.80 -53.21
CA ALA A 211 -22.23 -31.02 -54.31
C ALA A 211 -21.37 -31.17 -55.60
N SER A 212 -20.02 -31.15 -55.46
CA SER A 212 -19.12 -31.32 -56.56
C SER A 212 -19.21 -32.76 -57.21
N LEU A 213 -19.47 -33.77 -56.38
CA LEU A 213 -19.65 -35.12 -56.85
C LEU A 213 -21.01 -35.35 -57.58
N LEU A 214 -22.06 -34.68 -57.10
CA LEU A 214 -23.38 -34.71 -57.76
C LEU A 214 -23.31 -34.21 -59.19
N THR A 215 -22.44 -33.25 -59.50
CA THR A 215 -22.28 -32.79 -60.92
C THR A 215 -21.65 -33.84 -61.85
N LYS A 216 -20.97 -34.84 -61.27
CA LYS A 216 -20.34 -35.96 -62.06
C LYS A 216 -21.25 -37.11 -62.26
N TYR A 217 -22.28 -37.33 -61.42
CA TYR A 217 -23.22 -38.46 -61.55
C TYR A 217 -24.39 -38.05 -62.41
N LYS A 218 -24.31 -38.40 -63.78
CA LYS A 218 -25.29 -37.98 -64.77
C LYS A 218 -26.18 -39.11 -65.22
N ASP A 219 -25.75 -40.35 -65.07
CA ASP A 219 -26.44 -41.54 -65.57
C ASP A 219 -27.55 -42.00 -64.60
N ALA A 220 -28.52 -42.74 -65.14
CA ALA A 220 -29.64 -43.29 -64.35
C ALA A 220 -29.16 -44.32 -63.30
N GLU A 221 -28.09 -45.03 -63.58
CA GLU A 221 -27.48 -46.00 -62.68
C GLU A 221 -26.80 -45.39 -61.51
N ASP A 222 -26.50 -44.10 -61.57
CA ASP A 222 -25.87 -43.33 -60.46
C ASP A 222 -26.90 -42.77 -59.46
N GLN A 223 -28.19 -43.00 -59.62
CA GLN A 223 -29.24 -42.51 -58.73
C GLN A 223 -28.98 -42.82 -57.23
N PRO A 224 -28.59 -44.04 -56.84
CA PRO A 224 -28.32 -44.34 -55.44
C PRO A 224 -27.12 -43.58 -54.92
N LYS A 225 -26.12 -43.23 -55.70
CA LYS A 225 -24.98 -42.40 -55.33
C LYS A 225 -25.41 -40.92 -55.10
N ARG A 226 -26.28 -40.40 -56.01
CA ARG A 226 -26.85 -39.07 -55.89
C ARG A 226 -27.62 -38.93 -54.57
N GLU A 227 -28.50 -39.87 -54.28
CA GLU A 227 -29.29 -39.89 -53.04
C GLU A 227 -28.39 -39.91 -51.83
N ARG A 228 -27.35 -40.70 -51.77
CA ARG A 228 -26.39 -40.75 -50.71
C ARG A 228 -25.67 -39.42 -50.49
N HIS A 229 -25.30 -38.69 -51.58
CA HIS A 229 -24.69 -37.36 -51.45
C HIS A 229 -25.69 -36.28 -51.05
N ILE A 230 -26.95 -36.35 -51.46
CA ILE A 230 -28.03 -35.48 -51.03
C ILE A 230 -28.26 -35.66 -49.53
N GLU A 231 -28.34 -36.88 -49.04
CA GLU A 231 -28.48 -37.13 -47.60
C GLU A 231 -27.27 -36.65 -46.80
N LYS A 232 -26.03 -36.75 -47.29
CA LYS A 232 -24.85 -36.16 -46.66
C LYS A 232 -24.93 -34.64 -46.58
N ILE A 233 -25.42 -33.97 -47.64
CA ILE A 233 -25.62 -32.52 -47.65
C ILE A 233 -26.65 -32.13 -46.60
N LYS A 234 -27.84 -32.79 -46.58
CA LYS A 234 -28.87 -32.52 -45.59
C LYS A 234 -28.39 -32.70 -44.16
N ALA A 235 -27.69 -33.79 -43.88
CA ALA A 235 -27.11 -34.06 -42.55
C ALA A 235 -26.10 -32.99 -42.13
N SER A 236 -25.22 -32.56 -43.06
CA SER A 236 -24.24 -31.52 -42.82
C SER A 236 -24.87 -30.12 -42.55
N VAL A 237 -25.95 -29.79 -43.29
CA VAL A 237 -26.70 -28.56 -43.08
C VAL A 237 -27.43 -28.58 -41.72
N LYS A 238 -28.05 -29.72 -41.36
CA LYS A 238 -28.66 -29.90 -40.03
C LYS A 238 -27.62 -29.67 -38.92
N GLN A 239 -26.47 -30.31 -39.05
CA GLN A 239 -25.38 -30.15 -38.09
C GLN A 239 -24.92 -28.69 -37.94
N LEU A 240 -24.81 -27.94 -39.07
CA LEU A 240 -24.47 -26.51 -39.01
C LEU A 240 -25.49 -25.69 -38.20
N ASN A 241 -26.79 -26.03 -38.38
CA ASN A 241 -27.85 -25.38 -37.59
C ASN A 241 -27.76 -25.72 -36.11
N ASP A 242 -27.51 -26.99 -35.75
CA ASP A 242 -27.34 -27.45 -34.36
C ASP A 242 -26.17 -26.72 -33.70
N ILE A 243 -25.04 -26.57 -34.38
CA ILE A 243 -23.87 -25.81 -33.91
C ILE A 243 -24.23 -24.33 -33.69
N LEU A 244 -24.95 -23.73 -34.63
CA LEU A 244 -25.39 -22.34 -34.55
C LEU A 244 -26.32 -22.09 -33.33
N GLU A 245 -27.27 -23.02 -33.12
CA GLU A 245 -28.18 -22.96 -31.96
C GLU A 245 -27.44 -23.07 -30.62
N ASP A 246 -26.44 -23.97 -30.52
CA ASP A 246 -25.57 -24.07 -29.34
C ASP A 246 -24.87 -22.73 -29.03
N PHE A 247 -24.29 -22.10 -30.07
CA PHE A 247 -23.63 -20.79 -29.92
C PHE A 247 -24.58 -19.66 -29.52
N LEU A 248 -25.75 -19.60 -30.18
CA LEU A 248 -26.77 -18.60 -29.84
C LEU A 248 -27.31 -18.79 -28.43
N SER A 249 -27.49 -20.03 -28.00
CA SER A 249 -27.91 -20.36 -26.64
C SER A 249 -26.89 -19.91 -25.59
N LEU A 250 -25.59 -20.23 -25.86
CA LEU A 250 -24.52 -19.78 -24.98
C LEU A 250 -24.43 -18.26 -24.91
N GLY A 251 -24.51 -17.56 -26.05
CA GLY A 251 -24.47 -16.09 -26.04
C GLY A 251 -25.61 -15.46 -25.23
N LYS A 252 -26.83 -15.99 -25.33
CA LYS A 252 -27.98 -15.52 -24.52
C LYS A 252 -27.81 -15.82 -23.05
N LEU A 253 -27.20 -16.97 -22.70
CA LEU A 253 -26.90 -17.34 -21.30
C LEU A 253 -25.86 -16.42 -20.68
N ASP A 254 -24.79 -16.13 -21.41
CA ASP A 254 -23.69 -15.25 -20.90
C ASP A 254 -24.13 -13.79 -20.75
N GLU A 255 -25.06 -13.32 -21.60
CA GLU A 255 -25.66 -11.99 -21.50
C GLU A 255 -26.76 -11.90 -20.42
N GLY A 256 -27.09 -13.00 -19.73
CA GLY A 256 -28.20 -13.02 -18.75
C GLY A 256 -29.58 -12.77 -19.34
N LYS A 257 -29.75 -12.95 -20.66
CA LYS A 257 -30.99 -12.65 -21.40
C LYS A 257 -32.00 -13.82 -21.42
N VAL A 258 -31.71 -14.92 -20.76
CA VAL A 258 -32.63 -16.07 -20.67
C VAL A 258 -33.54 -15.88 -19.48
N ALA A 259 -34.80 -15.52 -19.74
CA ALA A 259 -35.84 -15.47 -18.71
C ALA A 259 -36.43 -16.85 -18.47
N VAL A 260 -36.51 -17.25 -17.20
CA VAL A 260 -37.13 -18.52 -16.79
C VAL A 260 -38.65 -18.36 -16.76
N SER A 261 -39.35 -19.21 -17.49
CA SER A 261 -40.83 -19.25 -17.56
C SER A 261 -41.35 -20.51 -16.91
N VAL A 262 -41.79 -20.40 -15.66
CA VAL A 262 -42.32 -21.56 -14.89
C VAL A 262 -43.74 -21.87 -15.35
N ASN A 263 -43.95 -23.13 -15.77
CA ASN A 263 -45.26 -23.66 -16.17
C ASN A 263 -45.47 -25.04 -15.52
N GLU A 264 -46.72 -25.39 -15.28
CA GLU A 264 -47.08 -26.75 -14.87
C GLU A 264 -47.23 -27.69 -16.08
N PHE A 265 -46.64 -28.86 -16.05
CA PHE A 265 -46.73 -29.87 -17.06
C PHE A 265 -46.41 -31.27 -16.51
N SER A 266 -46.83 -32.30 -17.26
CA SER A 266 -46.47 -33.67 -16.95
C SER A 266 -44.99 -33.91 -17.33
N LEU A 267 -44.19 -34.32 -16.31
CA LEU A 267 -42.79 -34.69 -16.56
C LEU A 267 -42.67 -35.90 -17.47
N ASN A 268 -43.58 -36.85 -17.29
CA ASN A 268 -43.66 -38.07 -18.13
C ASN A 268 -43.87 -37.74 -19.60
N ASP A 269 -44.85 -36.88 -19.92
CA ASP A 269 -45.17 -36.52 -21.30
C ASP A 269 -43.96 -35.80 -21.93
N LEU A 270 -43.30 -34.92 -21.20
CA LEU A 270 -42.10 -34.25 -21.72
C LEU A 270 -40.98 -35.26 -22.03
N ILE A 271 -40.71 -36.22 -21.11
CA ILE A 271 -39.63 -37.22 -21.35
C ILE A 271 -39.98 -38.13 -22.53
N GLN A 272 -41.25 -38.56 -22.61
CA GLN A 272 -41.70 -39.38 -23.74
C GLN A 272 -41.58 -38.64 -25.06
N ASP A 273 -42.02 -37.37 -25.15
CA ASP A 273 -41.86 -36.54 -26.34
C ASP A 273 -40.43 -36.46 -26.79
N VAL A 274 -39.49 -36.22 -25.84
CA VAL A 274 -38.03 -36.15 -26.16
C VAL A 274 -37.50 -37.51 -26.59
N ILE A 275 -37.87 -38.60 -25.94
CA ILE A 275 -37.42 -39.94 -26.32
C ILE A 275 -37.89 -40.29 -27.73
N GLU A 276 -39.17 -39.99 -28.06
CA GLU A 276 -39.70 -40.27 -29.40
C GLU A 276 -38.94 -39.50 -30.49
N GLU A 277 -38.61 -38.24 -30.25
CA GLU A 277 -37.76 -37.44 -31.12
C GLU A 277 -36.34 -38.04 -31.25
N MET A 278 -35.75 -38.53 -30.16
CA MET A 278 -34.39 -39.06 -30.14
C MET A 278 -34.28 -40.46 -30.71
N LYS A 279 -35.37 -41.25 -30.79
CA LYS A 279 -35.36 -42.58 -31.45
C LYS A 279 -34.85 -42.53 -32.89
N GLY A 280 -35.11 -41.45 -33.63
CA GLY A 280 -34.60 -41.26 -34.98
C GLY A 280 -33.09 -41.06 -35.08
N LEU A 281 -32.42 -40.81 -33.97
CA LEU A 281 -30.95 -40.64 -33.87
C LEU A 281 -30.25 -41.92 -33.36
N ALA A 282 -31.02 -42.87 -32.82
CA ALA A 282 -30.49 -44.11 -32.27
C ALA A 282 -29.77 -44.91 -33.35
N LYS A 283 -28.65 -45.53 -32.98
CA LYS A 283 -27.87 -46.43 -33.86
C LYS A 283 -28.62 -47.74 -34.10
N ASP A 284 -28.14 -48.56 -35.08
CA ASP A 284 -28.77 -49.82 -35.34
C ASP A 284 -28.80 -50.69 -34.07
N LYS A 285 -29.99 -51.23 -33.78
CA LYS A 285 -30.32 -52.06 -32.58
C LYS A 285 -30.13 -51.39 -31.22
N GLN A 286 -29.76 -50.08 -31.14
CA GLN A 286 -29.67 -49.31 -29.90
C GLN A 286 -31.08 -49.08 -29.32
N LYS A 287 -31.24 -49.26 -28.00
CA LYS A 287 -32.52 -49.13 -27.33
C LYS A 287 -32.53 -47.98 -26.34
N ILE A 288 -33.59 -47.19 -26.35
CA ILE A 288 -33.82 -46.17 -25.27
C ILE A 288 -34.91 -46.79 -24.37
N VAL A 289 -34.55 -47.02 -23.12
CA VAL A 289 -35.43 -47.63 -22.11
C VAL A 289 -35.82 -46.55 -21.13
N TYR A 290 -37.12 -46.31 -20.97
CA TYR A 290 -37.65 -45.38 -20.01
C TYR A 290 -38.34 -46.06 -18.83
N SER A 291 -37.97 -45.68 -17.64
CA SER A 291 -38.62 -46.13 -16.39
C SER A 291 -39.05 -44.93 -15.54
N MET A 292 -40.27 -44.95 -15.08
CA MET A 292 -40.89 -43.91 -14.33
C MET A 292 -41.51 -44.43 -13.05
N ASN A 293 -41.38 -43.72 -11.94
CA ASN A 293 -42.19 -43.87 -10.76
C ASN A 293 -43.26 -42.75 -10.76
N ASP A 294 -44.53 -43.11 -10.82
CA ASP A 294 -45.75 -42.30 -10.88
C ASP A 294 -45.71 -40.86 -11.40
N GLY A 295 -46.63 -40.53 -12.34
CA GLY A 295 -46.66 -39.28 -13.10
C GLY A 295 -47.14 -38.10 -12.28
N GLU A 296 -46.21 -37.33 -11.72
CA GLU A 296 -46.54 -36.06 -11.08
C GLU A 296 -46.41 -34.90 -12.05
N LEU A 297 -47.30 -33.90 -11.89
CA LEU A 297 -47.12 -32.57 -12.47
C LEU A 297 -46.00 -31.86 -11.79
N ILE A 298 -45.14 -31.25 -12.54
CA ILE A 298 -44.03 -30.42 -12.03
C ILE A 298 -44.18 -28.97 -12.53
N ALA A 299 -43.77 -28.02 -11.70
CA ALA A 299 -43.74 -26.61 -12.05
C ALA A 299 -42.29 -26.13 -12.22
N THR A 300 -41.87 -25.97 -13.49
CA THR A 300 -40.55 -25.49 -13.85
C THR A 300 -40.62 -24.95 -15.31
N ASP A 301 -39.47 -24.52 -15.87
CA ASP A 301 -39.43 -24.13 -17.28
C ASP A 301 -39.32 -25.37 -18.19
N LYS A 302 -40.44 -25.67 -18.87
CA LYS A 302 -40.55 -26.81 -19.78
C LYS A 302 -39.52 -26.77 -20.91
N LYS A 303 -39.23 -25.56 -21.44
CA LYS A 303 -38.32 -25.40 -22.59
C LYS A 303 -36.88 -25.64 -22.21
N LEU A 304 -36.44 -25.06 -21.08
CA LEU A 304 -35.08 -25.27 -20.56
C LEU A 304 -34.86 -26.74 -20.21
N LEU A 305 -35.81 -27.38 -19.49
CA LEU A 305 -35.71 -28.79 -19.15
C LEU A 305 -35.68 -29.67 -20.37
N ARG A 306 -36.52 -29.39 -21.39
CA ARG A 306 -36.48 -30.12 -22.67
C ARG A 306 -35.08 -30.06 -23.31
N ASN A 307 -34.47 -28.89 -23.37
CA ASN A 307 -33.13 -28.71 -23.94
C ASN A 307 -32.06 -29.50 -23.14
N VAL A 308 -32.16 -29.52 -21.82
CA VAL A 308 -31.29 -30.34 -20.95
C VAL A 308 -31.43 -31.83 -21.30
N LEU A 309 -32.67 -32.34 -21.42
CA LEU A 309 -32.93 -33.76 -21.73
C LEU A 309 -32.43 -34.14 -23.13
N ILE A 310 -32.65 -33.30 -24.14
CA ILE A 310 -32.12 -33.50 -25.49
C ILE A 310 -30.60 -33.63 -25.47
N ASN A 311 -29.92 -32.73 -24.76
CA ASN A 311 -28.46 -32.77 -24.65
C ASN A 311 -27.95 -34.04 -23.97
N LEU A 312 -28.59 -34.44 -22.88
CA LEU A 312 -28.17 -35.63 -22.12
C LEU A 312 -28.42 -36.94 -22.91
N ILE A 313 -29.64 -37.07 -23.47
CA ILE A 313 -30.02 -38.29 -24.24
C ILE A 313 -29.23 -38.38 -25.54
N SER A 314 -29.04 -37.27 -26.28
CA SER A 314 -28.23 -37.29 -27.51
C SER A 314 -26.78 -37.64 -27.24
N ASN A 315 -26.20 -37.16 -26.12
CA ASN A 315 -24.85 -37.57 -25.72
C ASN A 315 -24.79 -39.06 -25.37
N ALA A 316 -25.76 -39.60 -24.63
CA ALA A 316 -25.81 -41.02 -24.30
C ALA A 316 -25.90 -41.90 -25.56
N ILE A 317 -26.75 -41.53 -26.54
CA ILE A 317 -26.85 -42.21 -27.85
C ILE A 317 -25.52 -42.15 -28.61
N LYS A 318 -24.92 -40.98 -28.67
CA LYS A 318 -23.70 -40.70 -29.44
C LYS A 318 -22.48 -41.47 -28.92
N PHE A 319 -22.28 -41.51 -27.61
CA PHE A 319 -21.09 -42.09 -26.96
C PHE A 319 -21.23 -43.57 -26.65
N SER A 320 -22.42 -44.17 -26.80
CA SER A 320 -22.66 -45.62 -26.70
C SER A 320 -22.49 -46.34 -28.03
N GLY A 321 -22.26 -47.63 -27.95
CA GLY A 321 -22.10 -48.50 -29.11
C GLY A 321 -23.42 -48.83 -29.82
N GLU A 322 -23.33 -49.51 -30.98
CA GLU A 322 -24.43 -50.25 -31.59
C GLU A 322 -24.86 -51.38 -30.62
N GLU A 323 -26.13 -51.76 -30.63
CA GLU A 323 -26.70 -52.78 -29.70
C GLU A 323 -26.70 -52.44 -28.22
N SER A 324 -26.24 -51.22 -27.82
CA SER A 324 -26.27 -50.76 -26.42
C SER A 324 -27.63 -50.22 -26.00
N SER A 325 -27.82 -50.05 -24.67
CA SER A 325 -29.04 -49.42 -24.12
C SER A 325 -28.72 -48.08 -23.48
N VAL A 326 -29.66 -47.15 -23.61
CA VAL A 326 -29.69 -45.86 -22.87
C VAL A 326 -30.88 -45.91 -21.97
N TRP A 327 -30.65 -45.75 -20.66
CA TRP A 327 -31.74 -45.77 -19.68
C TRP A 327 -32.01 -44.31 -19.23
N VAL A 328 -33.29 -43.95 -19.26
CA VAL A 328 -33.80 -42.69 -18.72
C VAL A 328 -34.69 -43.03 -17.53
N ASN A 329 -34.37 -42.61 -16.35
CA ASN A 329 -35.22 -42.84 -15.18
C ASN A 329 -35.63 -41.48 -14.60
N SER A 330 -36.88 -41.35 -14.18
CA SER A 330 -37.37 -40.18 -13.47
C SER A 330 -38.07 -40.53 -12.16
N ASN A 331 -37.88 -39.72 -11.15
CA ASN A 331 -38.52 -39.87 -9.86
C ASN A 331 -38.82 -38.47 -9.27
N VAL A 332 -39.96 -38.30 -8.65
CA VAL A 332 -40.36 -37.10 -7.97
C VAL A 332 -40.55 -37.41 -6.50
N THR A 333 -39.74 -36.81 -5.64
CA THR A 333 -39.79 -37.03 -4.18
C THR A 333 -39.49 -35.73 -3.42
N ASN A 334 -40.23 -35.46 -2.39
CA ASN A 334 -40.02 -34.33 -1.47
C ASN A 334 -39.87 -32.96 -2.19
N GLY A 335 -40.67 -32.70 -3.23
CA GLY A 335 -40.63 -31.44 -3.97
C GLY A 335 -39.40 -31.30 -4.90
N THR A 336 -38.72 -32.38 -5.21
CA THR A 336 -37.58 -32.41 -6.15
C THR A 336 -37.84 -33.45 -7.24
N ALA A 337 -37.72 -33.06 -8.49
CA ALA A 337 -37.69 -33.96 -9.63
C ALA A 337 -36.24 -34.38 -9.89
N SER A 338 -36.00 -35.68 -9.88
CA SER A 338 -34.71 -36.30 -10.21
C SER A 338 -34.80 -37.07 -11.53
N ILE A 339 -33.97 -36.78 -12.49
CA ILE A 339 -33.92 -37.45 -13.77
C ILE A 339 -32.49 -37.94 -14.01
N SER A 340 -32.33 -39.23 -14.26
CA SER A 340 -31.04 -39.83 -14.61
C SER A 340 -31.02 -40.39 -16.02
N VAL A 341 -29.95 -40.12 -16.75
CA VAL A 341 -29.67 -40.67 -18.06
C VAL A 341 -28.37 -41.50 -17.96
N LYS A 342 -28.50 -42.80 -18.14
CA LYS A 342 -27.39 -43.75 -18.07
C LYS A 342 -27.11 -44.34 -19.44
N ASP A 343 -25.86 -44.44 -19.81
CA ASP A 343 -25.35 -45.08 -21.02
C ASP A 343 -24.32 -46.19 -20.74
N GLU A 344 -24.15 -47.12 -21.67
CA GLU A 344 -23.10 -48.13 -21.68
C GLU A 344 -22.00 -47.77 -22.67
N GLY A 345 -21.61 -46.51 -22.69
CA GLY A 345 -20.63 -45.98 -23.62
C GLY A 345 -19.19 -46.14 -23.15
N ILE A 346 -18.33 -45.33 -23.77
CA ILE A 346 -16.88 -45.35 -23.56
C ILE A 346 -16.48 -44.87 -22.17
N GLY A 347 -17.38 -44.23 -21.43
CA GLY A 347 -17.08 -43.62 -20.11
C GLY A 347 -16.08 -42.47 -20.19
N ILE A 348 -15.79 -41.88 -19.05
CA ILE A 348 -14.99 -40.66 -18.87
C ILE A 348 -13.91 -40.92 -17.83
N SER A 349 -12.66 -40.55 -18.11
CA SER A 349 -11.55 -40.65 -17.17
C SER A 349 -11.72 -39.65 -16.00
N ASP A 350 -11.17 -39.98 -14.82
CA ASP A 350 -11.26 -39.11 -13.62
C ASP A 350 -10.69 -37.72 -13.88
N ASP A 351 -9.58 -37.61 -14.62
CA ASP A 351 -8.98 -36.34 -15.02
C ASP A 351 -9.91 -35.48 -15.89
N ASP A 352 -10.64 -36.12 -16.83
CA ASP A 352 -11.53 -35.41 -17.73
C ASP A 352 -12.86 -35.01 -17.04
N GLN A 353 -13.31 -35.75 -16.00
CA GLN A 353 -14.54 -35.42 -15.25
C GLN A 353 -14.50 -34.07 -14.62
N ILE A 354 -13.34 -33.62 -14.12
CA ILE A 354 -13.15 -32.33 -13.46
C ILE A 354 -13.50 -31.15 -14.40
N HIS A 355 -13.25 -31.31 -15.69
CA HIS A 355 -13.42 -30.28 -16.71
C HIS A 355 -14.67 -30.44 -17.58
N LEU A 356 -15.45 -31.49 -17.36
CA LEU A 356 -16.53 -31.91 -18.26
C LEU A 356 -17.61 -30.85 -18.50
N PHE A 357 -17.90 -30.05 -17.52
CA PHE A 357 -18.89 -28.96 -17.59
C PHE A 357 -18.28 -27.62 -18.01
N SER A 358 -16.98 -27.57 -18.30
CA SER A 358 -16.33 -26.38 -18.83
C SER A 358 -16.67 -26.16 -20.29
N SER A 359 -16.79 -24.92 -20.75
CA SER A 359 -17.08 -24.60 -22.15
C SER A 359 -15.97 -25.14 -23.06
N PHE A 360 -16.37 -25.75 -24.17
CA PHE A 360 -15.48 -26.29 -25.20
C PHE A 360 -14.58 -27.44 -24.75
N PHE A 361 -14.85 -28.05 -23.61
CA PHE A 361 -14.08 -29.20 -23.15
C PHE A 361 -14.50 -30.48 -23.91
N ARG A 362 -13.50 -31.26 -24.33
CA ARG A 362 -13.66 -32.58 -24.96
C ARG A 362 -12.58 -33.50 -24.41
N GLY A 363 -13.01 -34.66 -23.88
CA GLY A 363 -12.08 -35.64 -23.37
C GLY A 363 -11.16 -36.17 -24.48
N LYS A 364 -9.98 -36.62 -24.12
CA LYS A 364 -8.96 -37.12 -25.07
C LYS A 364 -9.44 -38.33 -25.85
N ASN A 365 -10.29 -39.16 -25.24
CA ASN A 365 -10.86 -40.39 -25.83
C ASN A 365 -11.98 -40.12 -26.84
N VAL A 366 -12.48 -38.88 -26.98
CA VAL A 366 -13.60 -38.51 -27.87
C VAL A 366 -13.22 -37.53 -28.96
N LEU A 367 -11.94 -37.26 -29.18
CA LEU A 367 -11.48 -36.33 -30.23
C LEU A 367 -11.97 -36.70 -31.63
N ASN A 368 -12.13 -37.99 -31.89
CA ASN A 368 -12.64 -38.52 -33.20
C ASN A 368 -14.17 -38.54 -33.30
N ILE A 369 -14.90 -38.27 -32.21
CA ILE A 369 -16.35 -38.26 -32.21
C ILE A 369 -16.79 -36.80 -32.30
N GLN A 370 -17.47 -36.44 -33.37
CA GLN A 370 -17.86 -35.06 -33.68
C GLN A 370 -18.69 -34.37 -32.57
N GLY A 371 -18.40 -33.09 -32.26
CA GLY A 371 -19.17 -32.29 -31.29
C GLY A 371 -18.50 -31.02 -30.82
N THR A 372 -19.30 -30.03 -30.43
CA THR A 372 -18.89 -28.70 -30.05
C THR A 372 -18.23 -28.61 -28.67
N GLY A 373 -18.44 -29.62 -27.81
CA GLY A 373 -18.04 -29.52 -26.38
C GLY A 373 -18.86 -28.49 -25.58
N LEU A 374 -19.98 -28.02 -26.13
CA LEU A 374 -20.87 -27.05 -25.47
C LEU A 374 -22.04 -27.71 -24.75
N GLY A 375 -22.51 -28.87 -25.19
CA GLY A 375 -23.75 -29.48 -24.71
C GLY A 375 -23.83 -29.62 -23.21
N LEU A 376 -22.82 -30.18 -22.54
CA LEU A 376 -22.80 -30.35 -21.10
C LEU A 376 -22.58 -29.01 -20.33
N HIS A 377 -21.87 -28.07 -20.90
CA HIS A 377 -21.77 -26.72 -20.38
C HIS A 377 -23.14 -26.03 -20.41
N ILE A 378 -23.87 -26.14 -21.52
CA ILE A 378 -25.24 -25.59 -21.63
C ILE A 378 -26.17 -26.26 -20.62
N VAL A 379 -26.05 -27.59 -20.42
CA VAL A 379 -26.79 -28.32 -19.40
C VAL A 379 -26.54 -27.70 -18.00
N LYS A 380 -25.28 -27.51 -17.62
CA LYS A 380 -24.94 -26.91 -16.34
C LYS A 380 -25.51 -25.50 -16.18
N ARG A 381 -25.40 -24.65 -17.19
CA ARG A 381 -25.96 -23.28 -17.19
C ARG A 381 -27.49 -23.28 -17.09
N TYR A 382 -28.20 -24.17 -17.78
CA TYR A 382 -29.64 -24.29 -17.66
C TYR A 382 -30.05 -24.81 -16.28
N MET A 383 -29.32 -25.77 -15.73
CA MET A 383 -29.56 -26.25 -14.38
C MET A 383 -29.33 -25.18 -13.32
N ASP A 384 -28.31 -24.34 -13.46
CA ASP A 384 -28.07 -23.17 -12.59
C ASP A 384 -29.26 -22.18 -12.64
N LEU A 385 -29.84 -21.93 -13.82
CA LEU A 385 -31.04 -21.08 -13.98
C LEU A 385 -32.31 -21.69 -13.37
N LEU A 386 -32.38 -23.04 -13.31
CA LEU A 386 -33.49 -23.77 -12.73
C LEU A 386 -33.32 -24.03 -11.20
N ASP A 387 -32.27 -23.46 -10.58
CA ASP A 387 -31.85 -23.73 -9.20
C ASP A 387 -31.62 -25.23 -8.93
N GLY A 388 -31.17 -25.97 -9.96
CA GLY A 388 -30.98 -27.42 -9.94
C GLY A 388 -29.52 -27.84 -9.83
N GLU A 389 -29.33 -29.14 -9.60
CA GLU A 389 -28.02 -29.79 -9.45
C GLU A 389 -27.78 -30.80 -10.59
N VAL A 390 -26.51 -30.97 -10.96
CA VAL A 390 -26.06 -32.00 -11.90
C VAL A 390 -25.02 -32.86 -11.23
N ASN A 391 -25.24 -34.16 -11.17
CA ASN A 391 -24.30 -35.14 -10.65
C ASN A 391 -23.87 -36.08 -11.77
N LEU A 392 -22.59 -36.47 -11.79
CA LEU A 392 -21.94 -37.31 -12.76
C LEU A 392 -21.34 -38.52 -12.07
N GLU A 393 -21.61 -39.70 -12.60
CA GLU A 393 -20.95 -40.95 -12.25
C GLU A 393 -20.49 -41.63 -13.55
N SER A 394 -19.18 -41.79 -13.73
CA SER A 394 -18.63 -42.38 -14.95
C SER A 394 -17.39 -43.21 -14.67
N GLN A 395 -17.21 -44.28 -15.40
CA GLN A 395 -15.99 -45.06 -15.37
C GLN A 395 -15.58 -45.40 -16.81
N LEU A 396 -14.31 -45.19 -17.16
CA LEU A 396 -13.77 -45.46 -18.48
C LEU A 396 -14.05 -46.91 -18.89
N GLY A 397 -14.67 -47.09 -20.07
CA GLY A 397 -15.06 -48.42 -20.64
C GLY A 397 -16.31 -49.02 -19.99
N LYS A 398 -17.02 -48.37 -19.07
CA LYS A 398 -18.25 -48.91 -18.45
C LYS A 398 -19.50 -48.04 -18.67
N GLY A 399 -19.33 -46.85 -19.19
CA GLY A 399 -20.41 -45.92 -19.44
C GLY A 399 -20.49 -44.76 -18.46
N THR A 400 -21.55 -43.97 -18.63
CA THR A 400 -21.77 -42.71 -17.85
C THR A 400 -23.22 -42.65 -17.36
N THR A 401 -23.39 -42.15 -16.17
CA THR A 401 -24.70 -41.77 -15.60
C THR A 401 -24.67 -40.29 -15.23
N ILE A 402 -25.56 -39.50 -15.83
CA ILE A 402 -25.73 -38.08 -15.44
C ILE A 402 -27.12 -37.97 -14.80
N THR A 403 -27.14 -37.46 -13.58
CA THR A 403 -28.37 -37.24 -12.83
C THR A 403 -28.56 -35.74 -12.59
N ILE A 404 -29.72 -35.24 -13.01
CA ILE A 404 -30.15 -33.87 -12.72
C ILE A 404 -31.22 -33.86 -11.63
N LYS A 405 -31.18 -32.87 -10.73
CA LYS A 405 -32.19 -32.66 -9.70
C LYS A 405 -32.68 -31.23 -9.80
N ILE A 406 -34.01 -31.06 -9.85
CA ILE A 406 -34.66 -29.77 -10.03
C ILE A 406 -35.68 -29.57 -8.92
N PRO A 407 -35.63 -28.48 -8.14
CA PRO A 407 -36.68 -28.14 -7.17
C PRO A 407 -37.97 -27.81 -7.92
N ILE A 408 -39.07 -28.41 -7.47
CA ILE A 408 -40.40 -28.13 -8.03
C ILE A 408 -40.95 -26.88 -7.36
N LYS A 409 -41.07 -25.78 -8.10
CA LYS A 409 -41.62 -24.53 -7.59
C LYS A 409 -43.16 -24.62 -7.65
N HIS A 410 -43.81 -24.69 -6.48
CA HIS A 410 -45.28 -24.60 -6.45
C HIS A 410 -45.77 -23.22 -6.87
N PRO A 411 -46.78 -23.11 -7.73
CA PRO A 411 -47.29 -21.81 -8.25
C PRO A 411 -47.83 -20.86 -7.18
N GLN A 412 -48.00 -21.29 -5.92
CA GLN A 412 -48.57 -20.45 -4.86
C GLN A 412 -47.59 -19.45 -4.24
N TYR A 413 -46.27 -19.46 -4.57
CA TYR A 413 -45.28 -18.55 -3.98
C TYR A 413 -44.92 -17.35 -4.90
N GLY A 414 -45.55 -17.20 -6.07
CA GLY A 414 -45.27 -16.13 -7.03
C GLY A 414 -46.14 -14.88 -6.92
N LYS A 415 -46.99 -14.76 -5.88
CA LYS A 415 -47.84 -13.58 -5.65
C LYS A 415 -47.71 -13.07 -4.24
N ASN A 416 -46.61 -12.42 -3.92
CA ASN A 416 -46.52 -11.39 -2.88
C ASN A 416 -45.08 -10.97 -2.75
N ASP A 417 -44.64 -10.08 -3.58
CA ASP A 417 -43.69 -9.07 -3.16
C ASP A 417 -44.13 -7.70 -3.75
N PRO A 418 -44.87 -6.92 -2.97
CA PRO A 418 -45.06 -5.52 -3.28
C PRO A 418 -43.86 -4.76 -2.69
N GLY A 419 -42.97 -4.36 -3.53
CA GLY A 419 -42.10 -3.19 -3.40
C GLY A 419 -41.47 -2.91 -2.06
N ASN A 420 -40.16 -2.90 -2.07
CA ASN A 420 -39.41 -1.86 -1.38
C ASN A 420 -38.10 -1.62 -2.16
#